data_383404a9271e1e9e2cae4c3d83bdcca8
#
_entry.id   383404a9271e1e9e2cae4c3d83bdcca8
#
_cell.length_a   1.000
_cell.length_b   1.000
_cell.length_c   1.000
_cell.angle_alpha   90.00
_cell.angle_beta   90.00
_cell.angle_gamma   90.00
#
_symmetry.space_group_name_H-M   'P 1'
#
loop_
_entity.id
_entity.type
_entity.pdbx_description
1 polymer ?
#
loop_
_entity_poly.entity_id
_entity_poly.type
_entity_poly.pdbx_seq_one_letter_code
_entity_poly.pdbx_strand_id
1 'polypeptide(L)'
;MSGLAIQQEALELLEWPRLAQHLAGFASTALGRQRCLALPLAPSPEASARLLAETTELIALDGLTEGGLSFQGVADFSRTLQICSKGGTASGDDLLAVATTLAAARRLRRQIDDPALRPVCSALVDDLRTLPELEQRLHFCVEESGRVADRASPALGELRRQLAAVRLERRDRLNALMRSFAALLQDTVVAERNGRPVLAVKAGAAAQLPGLVHDSSASGSTVFIEPQAVIPLGNRIRQLEGQEREAEQAVLQELSALVAAELPALEHLQEVLVQLDAALARARYGQWMGAVRPALETDPLAPFQLDDLRHPLLLWQERREGGAAVVPVSVRVEGGLRVVAITG
;
A
#
# COMPACT_ATOMS: atom_id res chain seq x y z
N MET A 1 -14.62 -35.13 23.13
CA MET A 1 -14.36 -34.08 22.15
C MET A 1 -13.41 -33.06 22.77
N SER A 2 -12.36 -32.61 22.07
CA SER A 2 -11.43 -31.62 22.63
C SER A 2 -12.13 -30.26 22.77
N GLY A 3 -11.78 -29.47 23.81
CA GLY A 3 -12.39 -28.14 24.01
C GLY A 3 -12.33 -27.23 22.80
N LEU A 4 -11.32 -27.38 21.94
CA LEU A 4 -11.18 -26.67 20.64
C LEU A 4 -12.29 -27.01 19.65
N ALA A 5 -12.73 -28.26 19.55
CA ALA A 5 -13.80 -28.68 18.64
C ALA A 5 -15.16 -28.10 19.07
N ILE A 6 -15.44 -28.05 20.37
CA ILE A 6 -16.67 -27.45 20.92
C ILE A 6 -16.68 -25.92 20.65
N GLN A 7 -15.53 -25.28 20.80
CA GLN A 7 -15.40 -23.84 20.54
C GLN A 7 -15.64 -23.50 19.06
N GLN A 8 -15.11 -24.31 18.15
CA GLN A 8 -15.30 -24.10 16.70
C GLN A 8 -16.76 -24.28 16.29
N GLU A 9 -17.42 -25.34 16.77
CA GLU A 9 -18.85 -25.58 16.55
C GLU A 9 -19.71 -24.40 17.05
N ALA A 10 -19.39 -23.88 18.27
CA ALA A 10 -20.10 -22.73 18.82
C ALA A 10 -19.93 -21.47 17.95
N LEU A 11 -18.73 -21.21 17.39
CA LEU A 11 -18.49 -20.07 16.51
C LEU A 11 -19.23 -20.20 15.16
N GLU A 12 -19.38 -21.42 14.65
CA GLU A 12 -20.16 -21.68 13.43
C GLU A 12 -21.66 -21.43 13.69
N LEU A 13 -22.20 -21.92 14.82
CA LEU A 13 -23.60 -21.70 15.22
C LEU A 13 -23.92 -20.22 15.46
N LEU A 14 -22.94 -19.44 15.93
CA LEU A 14 -23.05 -17.98 16.13
C LEU A 14 -22.84 -17.18 14.84
N GLU A 15 -22.67 -17.81 13.69
CA GLU A 15 -22.32 -17.17 12.42
C GLU A 15 -21.12 -16.20 12.56
N TRP A 16 -20.11 -16.58 13.39
CA TRP A 16 -18.95 -15.75 13.68
C TRP A 16 -18.20 -15.25 12.43
N PRO A 17 -18.02 -16.06 11.37
CA PRO A 17 -17.39 -15.59 10.12
C PRO A 17 -18.15 -14.43 9.46
N ARG A 18 -19.49 -14.42 9.54
CA ARG A 18 -20.33 -13.36 9.01
C ARG A 18 -20.16 -12.07 9.81
N LEU A 19 -20.11 -12.18 11.14
CA LEU A 19 -19.79 -11.04 12.02
C LEU A 19 -18.40 -10.47 11.71
N ALA A 20 -17.40 -11.33 11.52
CA ALA A 20 -16.05 -10.93 11.14
C ALA A 20 -16.00 -10.19 9.79
N GLN A 21 -16.81 -10.62 8.80
CA GLN A 21 -16.95 -9.92 7.52
C GLN A 21 -17.55 -8.51 7.69
N HIS A 22 -18.58 -8.37 8.52
CA HIS A 22 -19.15 -7.05 8.83
C HIS A 22 -18.11 -6.13 9.49
N LEU A 23 -17.41 -6.64 10.50
CA LEU A 23 -16.33 -5.89 11.17
C LEU A 23 -15.23 -5.49 10.20
N ALA A 24 -14.81 -6.39 9.33
CA ALA A 24 -13.76 -6.14 8.33
C ALA A 24 -14.12 -5.01 7.35
N GLY A 25 -15.41 -4.74 7.15
CA GLY A 25 -15.89 -3.61 6.36
C GLY A 25 -15.58 -2.23 6.97
N PHE A 26 -15.22 -2.16 8.25
CA PHE A 26 -14.83 -0.92 8.95
C PHE A 26 -13.30 -0.73 9.04
N ALA A 27 -12.51 -1.72 8.65
CA ALA A 27 -11.05 -1.58 8.59
C ALA A 27 -10.64 -0.71 7.39
N SER A 28 -9.63 0.11 7.60
CA SER A 28 -9.13 1.07 6.62
C SER A 28 -8.08 0.47 5.67
N THR A 29 -7.34 -0.55 6.13
CA THR A 29 -6.23 -1.17 5.39
C THR A 29 -6.53 -2.62 5.00
N ALA A 30 -5.83 -3.15 3.99
CA ALA A 30 -5.96 -4.55 3.59
C ALA A 30 -5.55 -5.52 4.72
N LEU A 31 -4.45 -5.23 5.42
CA LEU A 31 -3.96 -6.04 6.54
C LEU A 31 -4.90 -5.97 7.75
N GLY A 32 -5.40 -4.77 8.10
CA GLY A 32 -6.41 -4.60 9.14
C GLY A 32 -7.69 -5.37 8.83
N ARG A 33 -8.12 -5.36 7.57
CA ARG A 33 -9.25 -6.18 7.10
C ARG A 33 -9.00 -7.67 7.30
N GLN A 34 -7.83 -8.18 6.92
CA GLN A 34 -7.46 -9.58 7.15
C GLN A 34 -7.45 -9.94 8.63
N ARG A 35 -6.94 -9.05 9.49
CA ARG A 35 -6.97 -9.23 10.96
C ARG A 35 -8.39 -9.30 11.49
N CYS A 36 -9.29 -8.43 11.00
CA CYS A 36 -10.70 -8.44 11.37
C CYS A 36 -11.42 -9.72 10.90
N LEU A 37 -11.11 -10.24 9.73
CA LEU A 37 -11.67 -11.50 9.23
C LEU A 37 -11.25 -12.70 10.08
N ALA A 38 -10.03 -12.71 10.59
CA ALA A 38 -9.56 -13.74 11.50
C ALA A 38 -10.27 -13.70 12.86
N LEU A 39 -10.65 -12.50 13.34
CA LEU A 39 -11.36 -12.17 14.57
C LEU A 39 -11.14 -13.23 15.70
N PRO A 40 -9.90 -13.36 16.21
CA PRO A 40 -9.59 -14.34 17.24
C PRO A 40 -10.31 -14.00 18.54
N LEU A 41 -10.77 -15.02 19.25
CA LEU A 41 -11.31 -14.83 20.60
C LEU A 41 -10.19 -14.42 21.56
N ALA A 42 -10.52 -13.53 22.48
CA ALA A 42 -9.60 -13.17 23.54
C ALA A 42 -9.30 -14.39 24.43
N PRO A 43 -8.02 -14.66 24.73
CA PRO A 43 -7.62 -15.87 25.43
C PRO A 43 -7.97 -15.83 26.92
N SER A 44 -8.27 -14.67 27.49
CA SER A 44 -8.59 -14.49 28.92
C SER A 44 -9.50 -13.28 29.14
N PRO A 45 -10.15 -13.19 30.32
CA PRO A 45 -10.94 -12.00 30.68
C PRO A 45 -10.14 -10.71 30.69
N GLU A 46 -8.87 -10.74 31.10
CA GLU A 46 -7.97 -9.58 31.11
C GLU A 46 -7.67 -9.11 29.66
N ALA A 47 -7.46 -10.05 28.74
CA ALA A 47 -7.29 -9.75 27.32
C ALA A 47 -8.58 -9.13 26.73
N SER A 48 -9.76 -9.64 27.11
CA SER A 48 -11.05 -9.04 26.74
C SER A 48 -11.21 -7.63 27.27
N ALA A 49 -10.87 -7.41 28.56
CA ALA A 49 -10.92 -6.10 29.19
C ALA A 49 -10.00 -5.07 28.48
N ARG A 50 -8.79 -5.52 28.08
CA ARG A 50 -7.85 -4.71 27.32
C ARG A 50 -8.41 -4.32 25.96
N LEU A 51 -8.95 -5.28 25.19
CA LEU A 51 -9.57 -5.00 23.87
C LEU A 51 -10.77 -4.05 23.98
N LEU A 52 -11.57 -4.16 25.05
CA LEU A 52 -12.65 -3.23 25.34
C LEU A 52 -12.14 -1.83 25.68
N ALA A 53 -11.03 -1.72 26.42
CA ALA A 53 -10.40 -0.44 26.73
C ALA A 53 -9.82 0.22 25.47
N GLU A 54 -9.06 -0.52 24.65
CA GLU A 54 -8.58 -0.05 23.33
C GLU A 54 -9.74 0.51 22.49
N THR A 55 -10.84 -0.25 22.41
CA THR A 55 -12.01 0.14 21.64
C THR A 55 -12.63 1.43 22.16
N THR A 56 -12.76 1.57 23.50
CA THR A 56 -13.33 2.75 24.15
C THR A 56 -12.46 4.00 23.89
N GLU A 57 -11.13 3.86 24.05
CA GLU A 57 -10.18 4.95 23.80
C GLU A 57 -10.23 5.42 22.36
N LEU A 58 -10.31 4.48 21.39
CA LEU A 58 -10.39 4.81 19.98
C LEU A 58 -11.73 5.41 19.56
N ILE A 59 -12.86 5.01 20.18
CA ILE A 59 -14.15 5.67 20.00
C ILE A 59 -14.04 7.16 20.36
N ALA A 60 -13.45 7.46 21.52
CA ALA A 60 -13.28 8.84 21.96
C ALA A 60 -12.36 9.63 21.03
N LEU A 61 -11.24 9.04 20.63
CA LEU A 61 -10.26 9.71 19.76
C LEU A 61 -10.80 9.92 18.33
N ASP A 62 -11.45 8.91 17.74
CA ASP A 62 -12.05 9.01 16.39
C ASP A 62 -13.11 10.11 16.35
N GLY A 63 -13.92 10.23 17.40
CA GLY A 63 -14.96 11.27 17.53
C GLY A 63 -14.41 12.68 17.76
N LEU A 64 -13.23 12.84 18.35
CA LEU A 64 -12.55 14.13 18.57
C LEU A 64 -11.72 14.58 17.37
N THR A 65 -11.38 13.66 16.47
CA THR A 65 -10.57 13.94 15.28
C THR A 65 -11.46 14.37 14.13
N GLU A 66 -11.22 15.53 13.55
CA GLU A 66 -11.97 16.01 12.38
C GLU A 66 -11.80 15.02 11.21
N GLY A 67 -12.93 14.48 10.75
CA GLY A 67 -12.95 13.41 9.73
C GLY A 67 -12.55 12.02 10.25
N GLY A 68 -12.31 11.86 11.55
CA GLY A 68 -11.88 10.61 12.17
C GLY A 68 -10.39 10.30 11.99
N LEU A 69 -9.91 9.25 12.68
CA LEU A 69 -8.55 8.74 12.52
C LEU A 69 -8.31 8.21 11.11
N SER A 70 -7.24 8.66 10.46
CA SER A 70 -6.94 8.31 9.07
C SER A 70 -5.70 7.42 8.94
N PHE A 71 -5.89 6.27 8.31
CA PHE A 71 -4.82 5.35 7.88
C PHE A 71 -4.35 5.62 6.43
N GLN A 72 -4.67 6.79 5.88
CA GLN A 72 -4.19 7.19 4.56
C GLN A 72 -2.66 7.16 4.50
N GLY A 73 -2.12 6.48 3.49
CA GLY A 73 -0.69 6.28 3.29
C GLY A 73 -0.13 5.01 3.96
N VAL A 74 -0.94 4.28 4.74
CA VAL A 74 -0.55 2.96 5.26
C VAL A 74 -0.75 1.92 4.16
N ALA A 75 0.33 1.26 3.77
CA ALA A 75 0.35 0.20 2.77
C ALA A 75 0.86 -1.13 3.35
N ASP A 76 0.52 -2.23 2.69
CA ASP A 76 1.14 -3.52 2.95
C ASP A 76 2.50 -3.58 2.22
N PHE A 77 3.57 -3.58 2.97
CA PHE A 77 4.93 -3.69 2.45
C PHE A 77 5.64 -5.00 2.88
N SER A 78 4.87 -6.01 3.31
CA SER A 78 5.40 -7.32 3.73
C SER A 78 6.27 -7.96 2.65
N ARG A 79 5.85 -7.85 1.38
CA ARG A 79 6.63 -8.34 0.24
C ARG A 79 7.95 -7.60 0.09
N THR A 80 7.95 -6.29 0.27
CA THR A 80 9.16 -5.44 0.22
C THR A 80 10.16 -5.88 1.28
N LEU A 81 9.70 -6.12 2.52
CA LEU A 81 10.54 -6.63 3.60
C LEU A 81 11.13 -8.00 3.25
N GLN A 82 10.34 -8.91 2.67
CA GLN A 82 10.84 -10.22 2.23
C GLN A 82 11.89 -10.13 1.12
N ILE A 83 11.76 -9.19 0.20
CA ILE A 83 12.76 -8.94 -0.86
C ILE A 83 14.05 -8.43 -0.23
N CYS A 84 13.96 -7.38 0.60
CA CYS A 84 15.11 -6.75 1.24
C CYS A 84 15.82 -7.70 2.21
N SER A 85 15.10 -8.52 2.98
CA SER A 85 15.69 -9.50 3.90
C SER A 85 16.57 -10.56 3.22
N LYS A 86 16.31 -10.84 1.94
CA LYS A 86 17.09 -11.77 1.11
C LYS A 86 18.19 -11.07 0.31
N GLY A 87 18.46 -9.79 0.56
CA GLY A 87 19.42 -8.99 -0.20
C GLY A 87 18.95 -8.63 -1.61
N GLY A 88 17.66 -8.76 -1.90
CA GLY A 88 17.07 -8.33 -3.17
C GLY A 88 16.87 -6.83 -3.24
N THR A 89 16.60 -6.34 -4.44
CA THR A 89 16.33 -4.91 -4.71
C THR A 89 14.84 -4.70 -4.89
N ALA A 90 14.25 -3.85 -4.06
CA ALA A 90 12.87 -3.43 -4.17
C ALA A 90 12.68 -2.38 -5.26
N SER A 91 11.49 -2.28 -5.84
CA SER A 91 11.14 -1.23 -6.80
C SER A 91 11.00 0.14 -6.10
N GLY A 92 11.01 1.21 -6.88
CA GLY A 92 10.76 2.54 -6.35
C GLY A 92 9.36 2.68 -5.74
N ASP A 93 8.34 2.07 -6.34
CA ASP A 93 6.98 2.05 -5.79
C ASP A 93 6.93 1.32 -4.43
N ASP A 94 7.61 0.18 -4.31
CA ASP A 94 7.70 -0.57 -3.06
C ASP A 94 8.39 0.24 -1.95
N LEU A 95 9.49 0.92 -2.27
CA LEU A 95 10.21 1.79 -1.34
C LEU A 95 9.40 3.03 -0.94
N LEU A 96 8.65 3.60 -1.87
CA LEU A 96 7.74 4.71 -1.62
C LEU A 96 6.59 4.28 -0.69
N ALA A 97 6.07 3.06 -0.84
CA ALA A 97 5.07 2.50 0.07
C ALA A 97 5.58 2.40 1.52
N VAL A 98 6.86 2.02 1.71
CA VAL A 98 7.51 2.05 3.04
C VAL A 98 7.57 3.49 3.56
N ALA A 99 8.04 4.44 2.76
CA ALA A 99 8.18 5.85 3.16
C ALA A 99 6.83 6.48 3.54
N THR A 100 5.80 6.29 2.73
CA THR A 100 4.46 6.82 3.01
C THR A 100 3.83 6.19 4.25
N THR A 101 4.10 4.90 4.50
CA THR A 101 3.65 4.22 5.72
C THR A 101 4.36 4.76 6.96
N LEU A 102 5.68 5.01 6.89
CA LEU A 102 6.43 5.64 7.99
C LEU A 102 5.87 7.03 8.34
N ALA A 103 5.58 7.84 7.32
CA ALA A 103 4.95 9.16 7.51
C ALA A 103 3.56 9.04 8.16
N ALA A 104 2.74 8.06 7.73
CA ALA A 104 1.44 7.80 8.30
C ALA A 104 1.54 7.31 9.76
N ALA A 105 2.46 6.38 10.06
CA ALA A 105 2.71 5.88 11.40
C ALA A 105 3.13 7.00 12.37
N ARG A 106 4.03 7.90 11.94
CA ARG A 106 4.45 9.07 12.71
C ARG A 106 3.28 10.01 13.02
N ARG A 107 2.37 10.21 12.06
CA ARG A 107 1.15 11.00 12.25
C ARG A 107 0.21 10.32 13.24
N LEU A 108 -0.08 9.04 13.06
CA LEU A 108 -0.94 8.26 13.95
C LEU A 108 -0.38 8.21 15.37
N ARG A 109 0.93 7.94 15.54
CA ARG A 109 1.58 7.97 16.86
C ARG A 109 1.33 9.29 17.59
N ARG A 110 1.52 10.43 16.93
CA ARG A 110 1.31 11.76 17.54
C ARG A 110 -0.14 12.00 17.98
N GLN A 111 -1.12 11.42 17.26
CA GLN A 111 -2.54 11.54 17.61
C GLN A 111 -2.93 10.62 18.76
N ILE A 112 -2.30 9.44 18.86
CA ILE A 112 -2.64 8.41 19.84
C ILE A 112 -1.88 8.60 21.15
N ASP A 113 -0.64 9.03 21.10
CA ASP A 113 0.29 9.09 22.25
C ASP A 113 -0.11 10.18 23.26
N ASP A 114 -1.01 9.79 24.14
CA ASP A 114 -1.48 10.57 25.31
C ASP A 114 -1.83 9.59 26.44
N PRO A 115 -0.85 9.22 27.29
CA PRO A 115 -1.06 8.22 28.36
C PRO A 115 -2.10 8.64 29.40
N ALA A 116 -2.39 9.94 29.54
CA ALA A 116 -3.40 10.42 30.49
C ALA A 116 -4.83 10.15 30.00
N LEU A 117 -5.07 10.28 28.69
CA LEU A 117 -6.39 10.08 28.08
C LEU A 117 -6.56 8.68 27.49
N ARG A 118 -5.48 8.07 27.03
CA ARG A 118 -5.49 6.82 26.27
C ARG A 118 -4.36 5.87 26.72
N PRO A 119 -4.35 5.42 27.98
CA PRO A 119 -3.24 4.63 28.52
C PRO A 119 -2.99 3.33 27.75
N VAL A 120 -4.05 2.67 27.25
CA VAL A 120 -3.92 1.38 26.55
C VAL A 120 -3.45 1.57 25.11
N CYS A 121 -3.99 2.53 24.40
CA CYS A 121 -3.57 2.82 23.02
C CYS A 121 -2.18 3.50 22.98
N SER A 122 -1.84 4.35 23.94
CA SER A 122 -0.49 4.93 24.06
C SER A 122 0.56 3.85 24.29
N ALA A 123 0.26 2.85 25.14
CA ALA A 123 1.16 1.73 25.37
C ALA A 123 1.41 0.87 24.11
N LEU A 124 0.50 0.87 23.12
CA LEU A 124 0.71 0.19 21.84
C LEU A 124 1.71 0.91 20.93
N VAL A 125 1.85 2.22 21.10
CA VAL A 125 2.71 3.06 20.24
C VAL A 125 3.98 3.54 20.94
N ASP A 126 4.17 3.20 22.22
CA ASP A 126 5.26 3.68 23.05
C ASP A 126 6.64 3.29 22.48
N ASP A 127 6.81 2.03 22.13
CA ASP A 127 8.04 1.48 21.54
C ASP A 127 8.10 1.55 20.01
N LEU A 128 7.11 2.20 19.37
CA LEU A 128 7.03 2.31 17.92
C LEU A 128 8.11 3.24 17.36
N ARG A 129 9.09 2.68 16.66
CA ARG A 129 10.12 3.44 15.97
C ARG A 129 9.61 3.94 14.63
N THR A 130 9.50 5.25 14.46
CA THR A 130 8.98 5.88 13.22
C THR A 130 10.05 6.14 12.15
N LEU A 131 11.33 5.86 12.43
CA LEU A 131 12.47 5.89 11.52
C LEU A 131 12.50 7.12 10.58
N PRO A 132 12.53 8.35 11.12
CA PRO A 132 12.39 9.58 10.33
C PRO A 132 13.52 9.76 9.30
N GLU A 133 14.72 9.27 9.60
CA GLU A 133 15.88 9.35 8.70
C GLU A 133 15.67 8.45 7.48
N LEU A 134 15.18 7.24 7.67
CA LEU A 134 14.81 6.32 6.60
C LEU A 134 13.67 6.93 5.75
N GLU A 135 12.60 7.42 6.40
CA GLU A 135 11.48 8.10 5.73
C GLU A 135 11.98 9.21 4.81
N GLN A 136 12.82 10.13 5.35
CA GLN A 136 13.37 11.25 4.60
C GLN A 136 14.26 10.79 3.44
N ARG A 137 15.14 9.80 3.67
CA ARG A 137 16.02 9.28 2.62
C ARG A 137 15.23 8.67 1.47
N LEU A 138 14.21 7.87 1.77
CA LEU A 138 13.33 7.27 0.75
C LEU A 138 12.60 8.34 -0.05
N HIS A 139 11.94 9.31 0.60
CA HIS A 139 11.26 10.43 -0.08
C HIS A 139 12.21 11.35 -0.83
N PHE A 140 13.44 11.48 -0.39
CA PHE A 140 14.45 12.25 -1.13
C PHE A 140 14.84 11.56 -2.42
N CYS A 141 14.96 10.23 -2.40
CA CYS A 141 15.46 9.45 -3.54
C CYS A 141 14.37 8.99 -4.50
N VAL A 142 13.12 8.84 -4.04
CA VAL A 142 12.00 8.33 -4.84
C VAL A 142 10.93 9.40 -4.97
N GLU A 143 10.46 9.63 -6.19
CA GLU A 143 9.35 10.56 -6.50
C GLU A 143 8.00 9.88 -6.24
N GLU A 144 6.92 10.67 -6.20
CA GLU A 144 5.54 10.16 -6.03
C GLU A 144 5.10 9.18 -7.13
N SER A 145 5.75 9.25 -8.29
CA SER A 145 5.56 8.31 -9.40
C SER A 145 6.25 6.96 -9.23
N GLY A 146 6.97 6.73 -8.14
CA GLY A 146 7.82 5.56 -7.93
C GLY A 146 9.17 5.61 -8.69
N ARG A 147 9.44 6.67 -9.45
CA ARG A 147 10.70 6.83 -10.17
C ARG A 147 11.79 7.32 -9.24
N VAL A 148 13.02 6.83 -9.45
CA VAL A 148 14.20 7.35 -8.73
C VAL A 148 14.48 8.78 -9.21
N ALA A 149 14.55 9.72 -8.26
CA ALA A 149 14.76 11.14 -8.53
C ALA A 149 16.18 11.43 -9.01
N ASP A 150 16.36 12.47 -9.84
CA ASP A 150 17.67 12.89 -10.33
C ASP A 150 18.62 13.30 -9.19
N ARG A 151 18.05 13.82 -8.09
CA ARG A 151 18.79 14.21 -6.87
C ARG A 151 19.25 13.03 -6.03
N ALA A 152 18.74 11.83 -6.28
CA ALA A 152 19.09 10.64 -5.50
C ALA A 152 20.59 10.30 -5.59
N SER A 153 21.19 10.56 -6.76
CA SER A 153 22.62 10.37 -7.00
C SER A 153 23.14 11.43 -7.99
N PRO A 154 24.27 12.11 -7.68
CA PRO A 154 24.89 13.04 -8.61
C PRO A 154 25.20 12.40 -9.98
N ALA A 155 25.63 11.14 -9.98
CA ALA A 155 25.93 10.39 -11.19
C ALA A 155 24.67 10.18 -12.05
N LEU A 156 23.55 9.78 -11.45
CA LEU A 156 22.27 9.57 -12.12
C LEU A 156 21.75 10.88 -12.75
N GLY A 157 21.79 11.98 -11.98
CA GLY A 157 21.37 13.29 -12.48
C GLY A 157 22.22 13.77 -13.64
N GLU A 158 23.54 13.55 -13.61
CA GLU A 158 24.44 13.89 -14.72
C GLU A 158 24.17 13.05 -15.97
N LEU A 159 24.01 11.73 -15.80
CA LEU A 159 23.69 10.81 -16.91
C LEU A 159 22.37 11.20 -17.61
N ARG A 160 21.34 11.55 -16.86
CA ARG A 160 20.05 12.00 -17.41
C ARG A 160 20.16 13.32 -18.15
N ARG A 161 20.96 14.26 -17.64
CA ARG A 161 21.26 15.52 -18.35
C ARG A 161 21.98 15.27 -19.67
N GLN A 162 23.03 14.42 -19.67
CA GLN A 162 23.76 14.05 -20.89
C GLN A 162 22.84 13.34 -21.89
N LEU A 163 22.02 12.41 -21.43
CA LEU A 163 21.06 11.71 -22.27
C LEU A 163 20.07 12.65 -22.94
N ALA A 164 19.54 13.61 -22.19
CA ALA A 164 18.64 14.63 -22.72
C ALA A 164 19.34 15.51 -23.79
N ALA A 165 20.59 15.93 -23.53
CA ALA A 165 21.36 16.73 -24.46
C ALA A 165 21.65 15.97 -25.78
N VAL A 166 22.06 14.72 -25.71
CA VAL A 166 22.36 13.92 -26.93
C VAL A 166 21.08 13.58 -27.69
N ARG A 167 19.96 13.35 -27.01
CA ARG A 167 18.65 13.16 -27.66
C ARG A 167 18.19 14.42 -28.42
N LEU A 168 18.41 15.61 -27.84
CA LEU A 168 18.13 16.88 -28.47
C LEU A 168 19.01 17.07 -29.71
N GLU A 169 20.34 16.88 -29.59
CA GLU A 169 21.28 16.97 -30.68
C GLU A 169 20.91 16.05 -31.86
N ARG A 170 20.56 14.77 -31.56
CA ARG A 170 20.09 13.81 -32.57
C ARG A 170 18.85 14.31 -33.31
N ARG A 171 17.88 14.84 -32.56
CA ARG A 171 16.64 15.39 -33.13
C ARG A 171 16.94 16.55 -34.07
N ASP A 172 17.78 17.50 -33.64
CA ASP A 172 18.12 18.67 -34.41
C ASP A 172 18.93 18.31 -35.67
N ARG A 173 19.81 17.31 -35.57
CA ARG A 173 20.57 16.77 -36.72
C ARG A 173 19.64 16.11 -37.74
N LEU A 174 18.69 15.29 -37.28
CA LEU A 174 17.68 14.68 -38.17
C LEU A 174 16.84 15.74 -38.88
N ASN A 175 16.37 16.77 -38.17
CA ASN A 175 15.60 17.86 -38.73
C ASN A 175 16.42 18.64 -39.79
N ALA A 176 17.70 18.85 -39.55
CA ALA A 176 18.59 19.51 -40.53
C ALA A 176 18.76 18.63 -41.78
N LEU A 177 18.98 17.32 -41.61
CA LEU A 177 19.09 16.38 -42.73
C LEU A 177 17.80 16.30 -43.54
N MET A 178 16.63 16.27 -42.92
CA MET A 178 15.33 16.26 -43.59
C MET A 178 15.18 17.52 -44.49
N ARG A 179 15.58 18.68 -44.00
CA ARG A 179 15.55 19.91 -44.80
C ARG A 179 16.54 19.86 -45.99
N SER A 180 17.76 19.40 -45.74
CA SER A 180 18.81 19.34 -46.77
C SER A 180 18.53 18.32 -47.86
N PHE A 181 17.87 17.23 -47.53
CA PHE A 181 17.58 16.13 -48.47
C PHE A 181 16.09 15.99 -48.80
N ALA A 182 15.30 17.07 -48.60
CA ALA A 182 13.84 17.04 -48.78
C ALA A 182 13.38 16.47 -50.15
N ALA A 183 14.10 16.76 -51.23
CA ALA A 183 13.78 16.25 -52.56
C ALA A 183 13.94 14.73 -52.71
N LEU A 184 14.78 14.10 -51.88
CA LEU A 184 15.06 12.67 -51.91
C LEU A 184 14.09 11.88 -51.04
N LEU A 185 13.43 12.55 -50.09
CA LEU A 185 12.54 11.88 -49.12
C LEU A 185 11.20 11.53 -49.78
N GLN A 186 10.66 10.39 -49.39
CA GLN A 186 9.30 9.97 -49.71
C GLN A 186 8.30 10.65 -48.77
N ASP A 187 8.72 10.84 -47.49
CA ASP A 187 7.94 11.47 -46.43
C ASP A 187 8.86 12.35 -45.57
N THR A 188 8.33 13.45 -45.02
CA THR A 188 9.03 14.39 -44.15
C THR A 188 8.89 14.06 -42.66
N VAL A 189 8.72 12.77 -42.33
CA VAL A 189 8.60 12.27 -40.97
C VAL A 189 9.75 11.31 -40.65
N VAL A 190 10.31 11.43 -39.44
CA VAL A 190 11.26 10.45 -38.92
C VAL A 190 10.50 9.20 -38.49
N ALA A 191 10.74 8.10 -39.15
CA ALA A 191 10.22 6.80 -38.78
C ALA A 191 11.18 6.09 -37.83
N GLU A 192 10.70 5.01 -37.18
CA GLU A 192 11.55 4.15 -36.37
C GLU A 192 11.57 2.74 -36.98
N ARG A 193 12.75 2.14 -37.08
CA ARG A 193 12.95 0.75 -37.47
C ARG A 193 13.98 0.10 -36.54
N ASN A 194 13.63 -1.00 -35.93
CA ASN A 194 14.50 -1.74 -35.00
C ASN A 194 15.07 -0.84 -33.86
N GLY A 195 14.28 0.10 -33.35
CA GLY A 195 14.71 1.05 -32.31
C GLY A 195 15.71 2.10 -32.83
N ARG A 196 15.78 2.33 -34.16
CA ARG A 196 16.62 3.35 -34.79
C ARG A 196 15.78 4.36 -35.57
N PRO A 197 16.08 5.68 -35.47
CA PRO A 197 15.43 6.68 -36.25
C PRO A 197 15.92 6.61 -37.72
N VAL A 198 14.99 6.49 -38.63
CA VAL A 198 15.26 6.36 -40.07
C VAL A 198 14.49 7.39 -40.86
N LEU A 199 15.04 7.78 -42.02
CA LEU A 199 14.37 8.61 -43.02
C LEU A 199 13.84 7.72 -44.16
N ALA A 200 12.61 7.94 -44.58
CA ALA A 200 12.01 7.28 -45.73
C ALA A 200 12.50 7.94 -47.03
N VAL A 201 13.38 7.27 -47.77
CA VAL A 201 14.04 7.79 -48.98
C VAL A 201 13.48 7.07 -50.20
N LYS A 202 13.25 7.80 -51.29
CA LYS A 202 12.89 7.21 -52.60
C LYS A 202 13.95 6.21 -53.05
N ALA A 203 13.59 4.98 -53.42
CA ALA A 203 14.57 3.93 -53.73
C ALA A 203 15.63 4.34 -54.77
N GLY A 204 15.23 5.05 -55.82
CA GLY A 204 16.15 5.56 -56.85
C GLY A 204 17.12 6.66 -56.37
N ALA A 205 16.89 7.23 -55.20
CA ALA A 205 17.71 8.27 -54.58
C ALA A 205 18.51 7.81 -53.38
N ALA A 206 18.36 6.54 -52.95
CA ALA A 206 18.95 5.98 -51.74
C ALA A 206 20.48 6.18 -51.65
N ALA A 207 21.20 6.05 -52.76
CA ALA A 207 22.65 6.23 -52.83
C ALA A 207 23.12 7.67 -52.54
N GLN A 208 22.24 8.67 -52.58
CA GLN A 208 22.57 10.07 -52.33
C GLN A 208 22.50 10.48 -50.84
N LEU A 209 21.89 9.65 -50.01
CA LEU A 209 21.88 9.84 -48.55
C LEU A 209 22.84 8.82 -47.90
N PRO A 210 24.04 9.23 -47.46
CA PRO A 210 24.94 8.36 -46.76
C PRO A 210 24.32 7.82 -45.44
N GLY A 211 24.25 6.51 -45.30
CA GLY A 211 23.64 5.90 -44.12
C GLY A 211 23.50 4.39 -44.20
N LEU A 212 22.91 3.80 -43.16
CA LEU A 212 22.63 2.39 -43.06
C LEU A 212 21.17 2.11 -43.41
N VAL A 213 20.96 1.21 -44.38
CA VAL A 213 19.63 0.71 -44.75
C VAL A 213 19.16 -0.27 -43.68
N HIS A 214 18.02 0.00 -43.07
CA HIS A 214 17.40 -0.88 -42.08
C HIS A 214 16.25 -1.71 -42.68
N ASP A 215 15.53 -1.15 -43.65
CA ASP A 215 14.34 -1.79 -44.21
C ASP A 215 13.98 -1.19 -45.57
N SER A 216 13.06 -1.84 -46.29
CA SER A 216 12.43 -1.34 -47.50
C SER A 216 10.91 -1.56 -47.47
N SER A 217 10.16 -0.71 -48.17
CA SER A 217 8.71 -0.91 -48.31
C SER A 217 8.41 -2.16 -49.12
N ALA A 218 7.23 -2.75 -48.90
CA ALA A 218 6.79 -3.97 -49.59
C ALA A 218 6.77 -3.80 -51.15
N SER A 219 6.55 -2.58 -51.64
CA SER A 219 6.62 -2.25 -53.08
C SER A 219 8.04 -2.01 -53.57
N GLY A 220 9.04 -1.95 -52.69
CA GLY A 220 10.41 -1.60 -53.04
C GLY A 220 10.62 -0.13 -53.43
N SER A 221 9.58 0.72 -53.40
CA SER A 221 9.66 2.12 -53.82
C SER A 221 10.31 3.05 -52.78
N THR A 222 10.40 2.62 -51.51
CA THR A 222 10.94 3.39 -50.38
C THR A 222 11.97 2.59 -49.63
N VAL A 223 13.08 3.21 -49.27
CA VAL A 223 14.15 2.62 -48.43
C VAL A 223 14.26 3.42 -47.14
N PHE A 224 14.31 2.71 -46.00
CA PHE A 224 14.44 3.30 -44.69
C PHE A 224 15.91 3.35 -44.30
N ILE A 225 16.47 4.56 -44.28
CA ILE A 225 17.92 4.80 -44.07
C ILE A 225 18.13 5.51 -42.74
N GLU A 226 18.97 4.96 -41.86
CA GLU A 226 19.56 5.70 -40.74
C GLU A 226 20.73 6.52 -41.26
N PRO A 227 20.65 7.87 -41.25
CA PRO A 227 21.74 8.69 -41.79
C PRO A 227 23.03 8.48 -41.00
N GLN A 228 24.17 8.39 -41.71
CA GLN A 228 25.49 8.15 -41.09
C GLN A 228 25.81 9.19 -40.01
N ALA A 229 25.36 10.45 -40.19
CA ALA A 229 25.60 11.54 -39.23
C ALA A 229 24.89 11.38 -37.87
N VAL A 230 23.89 10.49 -37.74
CA VAL A 230 23.15 10.26 -36.48
C VAL A 230 23.48 8.92 -35.83
N ILE A 231 24.15 8.02 -36.52
CA ILE A 231 24.56 6.70 -35.97
C ILE A 231 25.39 6.85 -34.68
N PRO A 232 26.43 7.71 -34.61
CA PRO A 232 27.20 7.90 -33.38
C PRO A 232 26.36 8.39 -32.20
N LEU A 233 25.41 9.33 -32.47
CA LEU A 233 24.49 9.86 -31.48
C LEU A 233 23.55 8.76 -30.95
N GLY A 234 23.02 7.92 -31.85
CA GLY A 234 22.20 6.76 -31.49
C GLY A 234 22.97 5.74 -30.62
N ASN A 235 24.23 5.49 -30.91
CA ASN A 235 25.09 4.61 -30.10
C ASN A 235 25.39 5.24 -28.73
N ARG A 236 25.66 6.55 -28.68
CA ARG A 236 25.88 7.27 -27.41
C ARG A 236 24.65 7.26 -26.51
N ILE A 237 23.45 7.43 -27.07
CA ILE A 237 22.18 7.34 -26.35
C ILE A 237 22.05 5.96 -25.71
N ARG A 238 22.24 4.87 -26.45
CA ARG A 238 22.15 3.51 -25.89
C ARG A 238 23.17 3.25 -24.78
N GLN A 239 24.38 3.78 -24.93
CA GLN A 239 25.40 3.68 -23.88
C GLN A 239 24.96 4.42 -22.61
N LEU A 240 24.48 5.65 -22.75
CA LEU A 240 23.98 6.45 -21.62
C LEU A 240 22.75 5.83 -20.95
N GLU A 241 21.82 5.26 -21.73
CA GLU A 241 20.66 4.50 -21.21
C GLU A 241 21.06 3.25 -20.42
N GLY A 242 22.13 2.59 -20.83
CA GLY A 242 22.73 1.48 -20.06
C GLY A 242 23.28 1.96 -18.72
N GLN A 243 24.10 3.01 -18.75
CA GLN A 243 24.69 3.61 -17.54
C GLN A 243 23.63 4.21 -16.61
N GLU A 244 22.56 4.83 -17.16
CA GLU A 244 21.43 5.32 -16.37
C GLU A 244 20.75 4.19 -15.61
N ARG A 245 20.45 3.07 -16.28
CA ARG A 245 19.81 1.91 -15.63
C ARG A 245 20.70 1.32 -14.53
N GLU A 246 22.00 1.22 -14.76
CA GLU A 246 22.97 0.74 -13.75
C GLU A 246 23.01 1.69 -12.54
N ALA A 247 23.06 3.02 -12.77
CA ALA A 247 23.07 4.01 -11.71
C ALA A 247 21.75 4.04 -10.93
N GLU A 248 20.62 3.90 -11.59
CA GLU A 248 19.29 3.79 -10.95
C GLU A 248 19.20 2.53 -10.09
N GLN A 249 19.64 1.39 -10.63
CA GLN A 249 19.67 0.12 -9.91
C GLN A 249 20.57 0.18 -8.66
N ALA A 250 21.69 0.87 -8.73
CA ALA A 250 22.58 1.05 -7.58
C ALA A 250 21.90 1.87 -6.47
N VAL A 251 21.14 2.91 -6.80
CA VAL A 251 20.35 3.69 -5.83
C VAL A 251 19.28 2.81 -5.18
N LEU A 252 18.51 2.06 -5.98
CA LEU A 252 17.47 1.17 -5.45
C LEU A 252 18.06 0.10 -4.54
N GLN A 253 19.24 -0.42 -4.87
CA GLN A 253 19.94 -1.40 -4.04
C GLN A 253 20.40 -0.80 -2.71
N GLU A 254 20.97 0.42 -2.72
CA GLU A 254 21.33 1.15 -1.50
C GLU A 254 20.11 1.33 -0.59
N LEU A 255 18.99 1.84 -1.15
CA LEU A 255 17.76 2.06 -0.39
C LEU A 255 17.18 0.76 0.17
N SER A 256 17.22 -0.32 -0.60
CA SER A 256 16.78 -1.64 -0.16
C SER A 256 17.63 -2.17 1.00
N ALA A 257 18.95 -1.90 0.98
CA ALA A 257 19.84 -2.24 2.08
C ALA A 257 19.53 -1.43 3.35
N LEU A 258 19.16 -0.14 3.23
CA LEU A 258 18.70 0.67 4.37
C LEU A 258 17.41 0.12 4.97
N VAL A 259 16.45 -0.30 4.15
CA VAL A 259 15.23 -0.98 4.61
C VAL A 259 15.58 -2.30 5.30
N ALA A 260 16.50 -3.09 4.74
CA ALA A 260 16.94 -4.35 5.32
C ALA A 260 17.58 -4.16 6.70
N ALA A 261 18.31 -3.07 6.93
CA ALA A 261 18.93 -2.77 8.22
C ALA A 261 17.90 -2.51 9.34
N GLU A 262 16.69 -2.09 9.00
CA GLU A 262 15.62 -1.75 9.95
C GLU A 262 14.46 -2.77 9.95
N LEU A 263 14.66 -3.98 9.41
CA LEU A 263 13.63 -5.02 9.30
C LEU A 263 12.82 -5.25 10.58
N PRO A 264 13.45 -5.50 11.77
CA PRO A 264 12.66 -5.78 12.97
C PRO A 264 11.76 -4.60 13.39
N ALA A 265 12.24 -3.37 13.22
CA ALA A 265 11.47 -2.18 13.54
C ALA A 265 10.32 -1.96 12.56
N LEU A 266 10.52 -2.26 11.28
CA LEU A 266 9.49 -2.15 10.24
C LEU A 266 8.42 -3.23 10.35
N GLU A 267 8.79 -4.47 10.69
CA GLU A 267 7.85 -5.56 10.97
C GLU A 267 6.99 -5.23 12.19
N HIS A 268 7.61 -4.77 13.28
CA HIS A 268 6.89 -4.33 14.47
C HIS A 268 5.95 -3.16 14.18
N LEU A 269 6.41 -2.14 13.43
CA LEU A 269 5.59 -1.00 13.01
C LEU A 269 4.36 -1.47 12.23
N GLN A 270 4.51 -2.38 11.29
CA GLN A 270 3.39 -2.92 10.51
C GLN A 270 2.39 -3.66 11.40
N GLU A 271 2.85 -4.51 12.33
CA GLU A 271 1.96 -5.23 13.27
C GLU A 271 1.18 -4.26 14.16
N VAL A 272 1.83 -3.23 14.70
CA VAL A 272 1.15 -2.19 15.51
C VAL A 272 0.09 -1.44 14.69
N LEU A 273 0.39 -1.07 13.45
CA LEU A 273 -0.59 -0.42 12.57
C LEU A 273 -1.79 -1.33 12.25
N VAL A 274 -1.56 -2.61 12.04
CA VAL A 274 -2.62 -3.62 11.82
C VAL A 274 -3.49 -3.77 13.07
N GLN A 275 -2.88 -3.80 14.24
CA GLN A 275 -3.60 -3.87 15.51
C GLN A 275 -4.44 -2.62 15.76
N LEU A 276 -3.90 -1.44 15.51
CA LEU A 276 -4.61 -0.17 15.64
C LEU A 276 -5.78 -0.06 14.65
N ASP A 277 -5.60 -0.47 13.39
CA ASP A 277 -6.69 -0.45 12.40
C ASP A 277 -7.80 -1.44 12.77
N ALA A 278 -7.47 -2.63 13.23
CA ALA A 278 -8.46 -3.59 13.72
C ALA A 278 -9.18 -3.08 14.98
N ALA A 279 -8.49 -2.39 15.88
CA ALA A 279 -9.09 -1.76 17.05
C ALA A 279 -10.03 -0.59 16.66
N LEU A 280 -9.63 0.23 15.70
CA LEU A 280 -10.47 1.29 15.14
C LEU A 280 -11.68 0.71 14.40
N ALA A 281 -11.53 -0.40 13.69
CA ALA A 281 -12.66 -1.09 13.07
C ALA A 281 -13.68 -1.55 14.12
N ARG A 282 -13.24 -2.10 15.28
CA ARG A 282 -14.14 -2.43 16.41
C ARG A 282 -14.83 -1.18 16.96
N ALA A 283 -14.10 -0.08 17.11
CA ALA A 283 -14.64 1.19 17.59
C ALA A 283 -15.76 1.70 16.67
N ARG A 284 -15.52 1.78 15.37
CA ARG A 284 -16.47 2.25 14.36
C ARG A 284 -17.67 1.31 14.21
N TYR A 285 -17.43 0.00 14.23
CA TYR A 285 -18.51 -0.98 14.20
C TYR A 285 -19.39 -0.90 15.45
N GLY A 286 -18.78 -0.75 16.64
CA GLY A 286 -19.49 -0.53 17.89
C GLY A 286 -20.37 0.72 17.88
N GLN A 287 -19.82 1.85 17.42
CA GLN A 287 -20.59 3.10 17.24
C GLN A 287 -21.73 2.93 16.23
N TRP A 288 -21.46 2.29 15.09
CA TRP A 288 -22.47 2.02 14.07
C TRP A 288 -23.65 1.18 14.63
N MET A 289 -23.35 0.18 15.46
CA MET A 289 -24.38 -0.64 16.13
C MET A 289 -25.12 0.13 17.23
N GLY A 290 -24.55 1.19 17.79
CA GLY A 290 -25.00 1.80 19.03
C GLY A 290 -24.68 0.96 20.24
N ALA A 291 -23.56 0.22 20.20
CA ALA A 291 -23.11 -0.65 21.27
C ALA A 291 -22.60 0.14 22.47
N VAL A 292 -22.75 -0.43 23.65
CA VAL A 292 -22.18 0.05 24.91
C VAL A 292 -21.14 -0.91 25.41
N ARG A 293 -20.12 -0.40 26.15
CA ARG A 293 -19.11 -1.25 26.77
C ARG A 293 -19.77 -2.13 27.86
N PRO A 294 -19.66 -3.48 27.80
CA PRO A 294 -20.13 -4.34 28.85
C PRO A 294 -19.27 -4.19 30.12
N ALA A 295 -19.88 -4.29 31.29
CA ALA A 295 -19.19 -4.51 32.53
C ALA A 295 -18.87 -6.01 32.65
N LEU A 296 -17.59 -6.33 32.83
CA LEU A 296 -17.15 -7.70 33.03
C LEU A 296 -17.14 -7.99 34.55
N GLU A 297 -17.92 -8.98 34.95
CA GLU A 297 -18.00 -9.41 36.34
C GLU A 297 -17.05 -10.59 36.56
N THR A 298 -16.35 -10.60 37.68
CA THR A 298 -15.39 -11.64 38.04
C THR A 298 -15.96 -12.63 39.08
N ASP A 299 -17.03 -12.25 39.79
CA ASP A 299 -17.72 -13.15 40.71
C ASP A 299 -18.59 -14.14 39.93
N PRO A 300 -18.30 -15.46 39.99
CA PRO A 300 -19.08 -16.46 39.30
C PRO A 300 -20.53 -16.61 39.82
N LEU A 301 -20.84 -16.00 40.96
CA LEU A 301 -22.19 -15.96 41.52
C LEU A 301 -22.94 -14.68 41.22
N ALA A 302 -22.31 -13.73 40.59
CA ALA A 302 -22.98 -12.51 40.15
C ALA A 302 -24.05 -12.81 39.08
N PRO A 303 -25.16 -12.05 39.06
CA PRO A 303 -26.16 -12.21 38.04
C PRO A 303 -25.61 -11.76 36.68
N PHE A 304 -25.89 -12.55 35.66
CA PHE A 304 -25.65 -12.17 34.26
C PHE A 304 -26.83 -11.35 33.74
N GLN A 305 -26.59 -10.10 33.36
CA GLN A 305 -27.65 -9.18 32.94
C GLN A 305 -27.31 -8.52 31.61
N LEU A 306 -28.22 -8.60 30.64
CA LEU A 306 -28.17 -7.95 29.37
C LEU A 306 -29.46 -7.15 29.19
N ASP A 307 -29.35 -5.83 29.07
CA ASP A 307 -30.48 -4.93 28.88
C ASP A 307 -30.54 -4.49 27.42
N ASP A 308 -31.73 -4.57 26.82
CA ASP A 308 -32.00 -4.17 25.43
C ASP A 308 -31.02 -4.76 24.39
N LEU A 309 -30.62 -6.03 24.61
CA LEU A 309 -29.72 -6.74 23.71
C LEU A 309 -30.30 -6.81 22.29
N ARG A 310 -29.51 -6.41 21.32
CA ARG A 310 -29.82 -6.55 19.90
C ARG A 310 -28.77 -7.42 19.21
N HIS A 311 -29.23 -8.38 18.41
CA HIS A 311 -28.33 -9.27 17.69
C HIS A 311 -27.61 -8.51 16.58
N PRO A 312 -26.26 -8.48 16.52
CA PRO A 312 -25.50 -7.66 15.57
C PRO A 312 -25.77 -8.00 14.10
N LEU A 313 -25.99 -9.30 13.78
CA LEU A 313 -26.31 -9.71 12.41
C LEU A 313 -27.70 -9.28 12.00
N LEU A 314 -28.67 -9.29 12.90
CA LEU A 314 -30.03 -8.78 12.63
C LEU A 314 -30.02 -7.26 12.46
N LEU A 315 -29.24 -6.51 13.26
CA LEU A 315 -29.03 -5.09 13.08
C LEU A 315 -28.41 -4.77 11.70
N TRP A 316 -27.51 -5.61 11.24
CA TRP A 316 -26.94 -5.45 9.91
C TRP A 316 -28.00 -5.65 8.81
N GLN A 317 -28.81 -6.71 8.93
CA GLN A 317 -29.92 -6.96 8.00
C GLN A 317 -30.91 -5.79 7.96
N GLU A 318 -31.35 -5.32 9.14
CA GLU A 318 -32.25 -4.16 9.24
C GLU A 318 -31.67 -2.93 8.53
N ARG A 319 -30.43 -2.54 8.84
CA ARG A 319 -29.85 -1.26 8.42
C ARG A 319 -29.21 -1.26 7.04
N ARG A 320 -28.79 -2.42 6.54
CA ARG A 320 -28.05 -2.56 5.28
C ARG A 320 -28.76 -3.37 4.21
N GLU A 321 -29.62 -4.29 4.59
CA GLU A 321 -30.26 -5.24 3.68
C GLU A 321 -31.79 -5.05 3.61
N GLY A 322 -32.33 -4.05 4.32
CA GLY A 322 -33.77 -3.78 4.32
C GLY A 322 -34.60 -4.83 5.08
N GLY A 323 -33.99 -5.51 6.06
CA GLY A 323 -34.64 -6.48 6.92
C GLY A 323 -35.67 -5.86 7.89
N ALA A 324 -36.36 -6.70 8.64
CA ALA A 324 -37.31 -6.27 9.67
C ALA A 324 -36.59 -5.56 10.82
N ALA A 325 -37.30 -4.65 11.50
CA ALA A 325 -36.79 -3.95 12.68
C ALA A 325 -36.43 -4.94 13.80
N VAL A 326 -35.24 -4.77 14.38
CA VAL A 326 -34.75 -5.65 15.45
C VAL A 326 -35.46 -5.31 16.76
N VAL A 327 -36.12 -6.31 17.33
CA VAL A 327 -36.77 -6.18 18.66
C VAL A 327 -35.68 -6.45 19.73
N PRO A 328 -35.45 -5.48 20.66
CA PRO A 328 -34.50 -5.69 21.75
C PRO A 328 -35.03 -6.69 22.77
N VAL A 329 -34.14 -7.46 23.37
CA VAL A 329 -34.47 -8.46 24.40
C VAL A 329 -33.64 -8.21 25.65
N SER A 330 -34.29 -8.14 26.81
CA SER A 330 -33.59 -8.08 28.10
C SER A 330 -33.57 -9.45 28.76
N VAL A 331 -32.37 -9.88 29.17
CA VAL A 331 -32.16 -11.20 29.81
C VAL A 331 -31.43 -11.01 31.13
N ARG A 332 -31.97 -11.62 32.20
CA ARG A 332 -31.32 -11.68 33.51
C ARG A 332 -31.25 -13.13 33.96
N VAL A 333 -30.08 -13.59 34.33
CA VAL A 333 -29.83 -14.90 34.84
C VAL A 333 -29.24 -14.75 36.25
N GLU A 334 -29.95 -15.21 37.25
CA GLU A 334 -29.54 -15.12 38.65
C GLU A 334 -28.37 -16.06 38.94
N GLY A 335 -27.49 -15.64 39.85
CA GLY A 335 -26.36 -16.46 40.30
C GLY A 335 -26.81 -17.80 40.84
N GLY A 336 -26.13 -18.87 40.42
CA GLY A 336 -26.47 -20.24 40.77
C GLY A 336 -27.39 -20.97 39.77
N LEU A 337 -28.01 -20.26 38.82
CA LEU A 337 -28.72 -20.90 37.70
C LEU A 337 -27.70 -21.50 36.72
N ARG A 338 -27.81 -22.82 36.46
CA ARG A 338 -26.84 -23.53 35.61
C ARG A 338 -27.30 -23.77 34.18
N VAL A 339 -28.60 -23.68 33.93
CA VAL A 339 -29.18 -23.96 32.63
C VAL A 339 -30.35 -23.01 32.37
N VAL A 340 -30.36 -22.38 31.22
CA VAL A 340 -31.50 -21.64 30.69
C VAL A 340 -31.88 -22.26 29.34
N ALA A 341 -33.10 -22.73 29.21
CA ALA A 341 -33.63 -23.22 27.93
C ALA A 341 -34.46 -22.14 27.28
N ILE A 342 -34.14 -21.81 26.02
CA ILE A 342 -34.91 -20.89 25.19
C ILE A 342 -35.63 -21.74 24.15
N THR A 343 -36.96 -21.71 24.16
CA THR A 343 -37.80 -22.39 23.15
C THR A 343 -38.53 -21.35 22.32
N GLY A 344 -38.52 -21.50 21.00
CA GLY A 344 -39.27 -20.69 20.06
C GLY A 344 -40.40 -21.45 19.38
#